data_452b8c971edec983479f69e8342f6a19
#
_entry.id   452b8c971edec983479f69e8342f6a19
#
_cell.length_a   1.000
_cell.length_b   1.000
_cell.length_c   1.000
_cell.angle_alpha   90.00
_cell.angle_beta   90.00
_cell.angle_gamma   90.00
#
_symmetry.space_group_name_H-M   'P 1'
#
loop_
_entity.id
_entity.type
_entity.pdbx_description
1 polymer ?
#
loop_
_entity_poly.entity_id
_entity_poly.type
_entity_poly.pdbx_seq_one_letter_code
_entity_poly.pdbx_strand_id
1 'polypeptide(L)'
;MSERPPQRTPNRRLASLITEAGFSNAGLARRVDQLGLEHGLDLRYDKTSVTRWLRGQQPRGTTPALIAEVFTRRLGRRLSAQDLGLDACAPVYAGLEFAATPAEAVDIVSGLWRKDSGSQAELRKIAFTPAGLVVPSRDWLIGRADEWVGRGSEPVPRTHGGTGGITRPAGAAGTAETGAPARPGGPGAARGGPYGVHGGSPANGAGGRGGARGPVPSRPPGPGAPPGSPTAPTAPAPPAAGLPGAPGVPRQRQSERAPGQRVSGGDVAALRSVGELFRALDNTYGGGHARQALVRYLEHETEPMLRGTYGEATGRRLFAAAADLTRLAGWTSYDIAAHGLAQRYFVQALRLAQAAGDRAYGSYVLITMSRQAVYLGHGREAVQLARVAQQGIGSSAPPVVQALLHAVEARGHGVLGEARPCTTSLARAEHALEIARSGDEVPHWARYFDEAQLADEFGHCHRDLQQYRAAAQHAERSLQLRSPAYARSRLFCRVVLASARLGLGELDQACALGAEAAQQATEMRSVRATEYVRDFERRLEPYRDAAAVRGYRDRVAALG
;
A
#
# COMPACT_ATOMS: atom_id res chain seq x y z
N MET A 1 19.37 -47.32 36.73
CA MET A 1 19.00 -46.26 37.69
C MET A 1 18.16 -45.25 36.94
N SER A 2 16.85 -45.20 37.24
CA SER A 2 15.93 -44.28 36.56
C SER A 2 16.06 -42.91 37.20
N GLU A 3 16.56 -41.93 36.44
CA GLU A 3 16.64 -40.54 36.88
C GLU A 3 15.25 -40.00 37.16
N ARG A 4 15.03 -39.58 38.37
CA ARG A 4 13.80 -38.90 38.82
C ARG A 4 13.65 -37.59 38.03
N PRO A 5 12.50 -37.33 37.34
CA PRO A 5 12.35 -36.10 36.61
C PRO A 5 12.48 -34.90 37.55
N PRO A 6 13.13 -33.78 37.08
CA PRO A 6 13.38 -32.61 37.91
C PRO A 6 12.08 -32.07 38.50
N GLN A 7 12.08 -31.82 39.83
CA GLN A 7 10.93 -31.25 40.55
C GLN A 7 10.65 -29.85 39.97
N ARG A 8 9.47 -29.69 39.33
CA ARG A 8 9.04 -28.41 38.76
C ARG A 8 8.56 -27.49 39.87
N THR A 9 9.10 -26.29 39.95
CA THR A 9 8.68 -25.24 40.89
C THR A 9 7.38 -24.58 40.41
N PRO A 10 6.31 -24.49 41.25
CA PRO A 10 5.09 -23.81 40.87
C PRO A 10 5.30 -22.35 40.50
N ASN A 11 4.66 -21.90 39.41
CA ASN A 11 4.76 -20.53 38.94
C ASN A 11 3.82 -19.60 39.72
N ARG A 12 4.33 -19.06 40.83
CA ARG A 12 3.57 -18.13 41.70
C ARG A 12 3.32 -16.76 41.04
N ARG A 13 4.20 -16.30 40.14
CA ARG A 13 4.03 -15.03 39.44
C ARG A 13 2.84 -15.09 38.49
N LEU A 14 2.74 -16.12 37.68
CA LEU A 14 1.60 -16.34 36.80
C LEU A 14 0.29 -16.48 37.61
N ALA A 15 0.31 -17.15 38.74
CA ALA A 15 -0.86 -17.31 39.61
C ALA A 15 -1.36 -15.95 40.15
N SER A 16 -0.44 -15.09 40.60
CA SER A 16 -0.76 -13.75 41.08
C SER A 16 -1.37 -12.89 39.96
N LEU A 17 -0.81 -12.92 38.76
CA LEU A 17 -1.31 -12.14 37.64
C LEU A 17 -2.67 -12.63 37.12
N ILE A 18 -2.95 -13.95 37.18
CA ILE A 18 -4.28 -14.50 36.84
C ILE A 18 -5.33 -13.92 37.79
N THR A 19 -5.00 -13.85 39.11
CA THR A 19 -5.90 -13.28 40.13
C THR A 19 -6.08 -11.76 39.91
N GLU A 20 -5.00 -11.02 39.68
CA GLU A 20 -5.01 -9.58 39.43
C GLU A 20 -5.85 -9.22 38.20
N ALA A 21 -5.70 -10.00 37.11
CA ALA A 21 -6.43 -9.78 35.86
C ALA A 21 -7.90 -10.27 35.92
N GLY A 22 -8.29 -10.99 36.96
CA GLY A 22 -9.62 -11.59 37.13
C GLY A 22 -9.90 -12.70 36.09
N PHE A 23 -8.87 -13.44 35.67
CA PHE A 23 -9.04 -14.54 34.73
C PHE A 23 -9.37 -15.85 35.42
N SER A 24 -10.27 -16.65 34.82
CA SER A 24 -10.28 -18.09 35.04
C SER A 24 -9.27 -18.79 34.16
N ASN A 25 -8.78 -19.97 34.53
CA ASN A 25 -7.86 -20.75 33.70
C ASN A 25 -8.40 -21.00 32.27
N ALA A 26 -9.70 -21.30 32.15
CA ALA A 26 -10.36 -21.47 30.86
C ALA A 26 -10.48 -20.14 30.10
N GLY A 27 -10.69 -19.03 30.81
CA GLY A 27 -10.75 -17.69 30.23
C GLY A 27 -9.41 -17.23 29.69
N LEU A 28 -8.32 -17.50 30.42
CA LEU A 28 -6.96 -17.22 29.94
C LEU A 28 -6.63 -18.08 28.72
N ALA A 29 -6.89 -19.39 28.73
CA ALA A 29 -6.63 -20.26 27.59
C ALA A 29 -7.32 -19.76 26.32
N ARG A 30 -8.62 -19.44 26.38
CA ARG A 30 -9.37 -18.90 25.24
C ARG A 30 -8.80 -17.59 24.70
N ARG A 31 -8.32 -16.69 25.57
CA ARG A 31 -7.71 -15.44 25.13
C ARG A 31 -6.34 -15.65 24.48
N VAL A 32 -5.58 -16.63 24.97
CA VAL A 32 -4.30 -17.01 24.34
C VAL A 32 -4.55 -17.63 22.97
N ASP A 33 -5.54 -18.48 22.81
CA ASP A 33 -5.92 -19.07 21.52
C ASP A 33 -6.42 -18.00 20.54
N GLN A 34 -7.28 -17.09 21.01
CA GLN A 34 -7.77 -15.99 20.20
C GLN A 34 -6.63 -15.07 19.76
N LEU A 35 -5.72 -14.72 20.66
CA LEU A 35 -4.53 -13.94 20.32
C LEU A 35 -3.63 -14.73 19.38
N GLY A 36 -3.49 -16.03 19.56
CA GLY A 36 -2.79 -16.92 18.64
C GLY A 36 -3.35 -16.82 17.21
N LEU A 37 -4.68 -16.86 17.06
CA LEU A 37 -5.32 -16.68 15.75
C LEU A 37 -5.04 -15.31 15.14
N GLU A 38 -5.02 -14.24 15.95
CA GLU A 38 -4.61 -12.91 15.49
C GLU A 38 -3.16 -12.90 14.93
N HIS A 39 -2.31 -13.79 15.43
CA HIS A 39 -0.93 -14.00 14.99
C HIS A 39 -0.77 -15.08 13.90
N GLY A 40 -1.87 -15.66 13.41
CA GLY A 40 -1.83 -16.74 12.43
C GLY A 40 -1.38 -18.09 12.99
N LEU A 41 -1.59 -18.31 14.31
CA LEU A 41 -1.26 -19.54 15.00
C LEU A 41 -2.55 -20.28 15.39
N ASP A 42 -2.71 -21.53 14.96
CA ASP A 42 -3.81 -22.42 15.41
C ASP A 42 -3.41 -23.07 16.73
N LEU A 43 -3.65 -22.33 17.84
CA LEU A 43 -3.38 -22.82 19.18
C LEU A 43 -4.66 -23.47 19.72
N ARG A 44 -4.50 -24.53 20.54
CA ARG A 44 -5.62 -25.25 21.14
C ARG A 44 -5.33 -25.49 22.62
N TYR A 45 -5.27 -24.38 23.37
CA TYR A 45 -5.06 -24.45 24.80
C TYR A 45 -6.40 -24.57 25.56
N ASP A 46 -6.36 -25.27 26.68
CA ASP A 46 -7.49 -25.48 27.58
C ASP A 46 -7.12 -25.13 29.02
N LYS A 47 -8.07 -25.24 29.91
CA LYS A 47 -7.86 -25.06 31.36
C LYS A 47 -6.73 -25.94 31.92
N THR A 48 -6.51 -27.12 31.32
CA THR A 48 -5.48 -28.07 31.74
C THR A 48 -4.09 -27.57 31.35
N SER A 49 -3.98 -26.93 30.21
CA SER A 49 -2.74 -26.29 29.75
C SER A 49 -2.30 -25.20 30.73
N VAL A 50 -3.21 -24.30 31.12
CA VAL A 50 -2.95 -23.26 32.13
C VAL A 50 -2.57 -23.87 33.47
N THR A 51 -3.27 -24.94 33.91
CA THR A 51 -2.93 -25.65 35.15
C THR A 51 -1.51 -26.24 35.11
N ARG A 52 -1.07 -26.74 33.94
CA ARG A 52 0.31 -27.23 33.75
C ARG A 52 1.32 -26.10 33.86
N TRP A 53 1.04 -24.91 33.30
CA TRP A 53 1.90 -23.73 33.41
C TRP A 53 2.02 -23.26 34.87
N LEU A 54 0.92 -23.26 35.61
CA LEU A 54 0.92 -22.95 37.04
C LEU A 54 1.74 -23.94 37.89
N ARG A 55 1.85 -25.20 37.45
CA ARG A 55 2.70 -26.22 38.08
C ARG A 55 4.17 -26.12 37.64
N GLY A 56 4.57 -25.08 36.88
CA GLY A 56 5.93 -24.83 36.46
C GLY A 56 6.32 -25.48 35.14
N GLN A 57 5.36 -26.02 34.36
CA GLN A 57 5.64 -26.43 32.99
C GLN A 57 5.72 -25.19 32.09
N GLN A 58 6.82 -25.09 31.36
CA GLN A 58 6.98 -23.96 30.43
C GLN A 58 6.18 -24.17 29.15
N PRO A 59 5.45 -23.15 28.65
CA PRO A 59 4.85 -23.15 27.33
C PRO A 59 5.95 -23.18 26.26
N ARG A 60 5.68 -23.81 25.12
CA ARG A 60 6.66 -23.93 24.02
C ARG A 60 6.57 -22.77 23.03
N GLY A 61 7.66 -22.53 22.31
CA GLY A 61 7.73 -21.56 21.20
C GLY A 61 7.45 -20.13 21.65
N THR A 62 6.55 -19.45 20.96
CA THR A 62 6.18 -18.05 21.21
C THR A 62 5.04 -17.87 22.21
N THR A 63 4.51 -18.96 22.75
CA THR A 63 3.37 -18.93 23.69
C THR A 63 3.63 -18.11 24.95
N PRO A 64 4.84 -18.10 25.57
CA PRO A 64 5.11 -17.20 26.69
C PRO A 64 4.89 -15.72 26.37
N ALA A 65 5.26 -15.27 25.18
CA ALA A 65 5.04 -13.88 24.74
C ALA A 65 3.55 -13.60 24.51
N LEU A 66 2.79 -14.56 23.96
CA LEU A 66 1.33 -14.41 23.79
C LEU A 66 0.63 -14.28 25.14
N ILE A 67 1.03 -15.09 26.12
CA ILE A 67 0.49 -14.99 27.48
C ILE A 67 0.81 -13.62 28.08
N ALA A 68 2.04 -13.13 27.93
CA ALA A 68 2.45 -11.82 28.41
C ALA A 68 1.63 -10.69 27.75
N GLU A 69 1.37 -10.79 26.44
CA GLU A 69 0.57 -9.82 25.71
C GLU A 69 -0.91 -9.82 26.15
N VAL A 70 -1.50 -11.00 26.44
CA VAL A 70 -2.86 -11.08 27.00
C VAL A 70 -2.95 -10.32 28.33
N PHE A 71 -1.96 -10.46 29.20
CA PHE A 71 -1.93 -9.73 30.47
C PHE A 71 -1.64 -8.24 30.26
N THR A 72 -0.73 -7.89 29.34
CA THR A 72 -0.43 -6.49 28.97
C THR A 72 -1.70 -5.76 28.53
N ARG A 73 -2.48 -6.35 27.64
CA ARG A 73 -3.76 -5.78 27.17
C ARG A 73 -4.81 -5.68 28.29
N ARG A 74 -4.83 -6.64 29.20
CA ARG A 74 -5.82 -6.66 30.28
C ARG A 74 -5.51 -5.70 31.40
N LEU A 75 -4.24 -5.58 31.79
CA LEU A 75 -3.81 -4.81 32.95
C LEU A 75 -3.35 -3.39 32.57
N GLY A 76 -3.24 -3.07 31.28
CA GLY A 76 -2.83 -1.74 30.78
C GLY A 76 -1.36 -1.39 31.06
N ARG A 77 -0.52 -2.34 31.44
CA ARG A 77 0.92 -2.19 31.67
C ARG A 77 1.72 -3.25 30.91
N ARG A 78 2.88 -2.87 30.38
CA ARG A 78 3.76 -3.82 29.68
C ARG A 78 4.26 -4.89 30.64
N LEU A 79 4.08 -6.15 30.20
CA LEU A 79 4.58 -7.34 30.89
C LEU A 79 5.34 -8.20 29.90
N SER A 80 6.50 -8.71 30.28
CA SER A 80 7.30 -9.66 29.55
C SER A 80 6.99 -11.11 30.02
N ALA A 81 7.41 -12.11 29.24
CA ALA A 81 7.33 -13.52 29.67
C ALA A 81 8.03 -13.76 31.02
N GLN A 82 9.15 -13.07 31.25
CA GLN A 82 9.93 -13.16 32.50
C GLN A 82 9.18 -12.59 33.71
N ASP A 83 8.37 -11.54 33.54
CA ASP A 83 7.54 -10.99 34.59
C ASP A 83 6.45 -11.99 35.03
N LEU A 84 6.05 -12.87 34.11
CA LEU A 84 5.11 -13.96 34.37
C LEU A 84 5.80 -15.21 34.95
N GLY A 85 7.12 -15.19 35.13
CA GLY A 85 7.89 -16.39 35.53
C GLY A 85 7.91 -17.48 34.45
N LEU A 86 7.81 -17.08 33.18
CA LEU A 86 7.93 -17.94 32.02
C LEU A 86 9.30 -17.73 31.34
N ASP A 87 9.73 -18.71 30.54
CA ASP A 87 10.99 -18.60 29.81
C ASP A 87 10.96 -17.42 28.84
N ALA A 88 12.12 -16.76 28.70
CA ALA A 88 12.26 -15.69 27.74
C ALA A 88 12.06 -16.23 26.32
N CYS A 89 11.26 -15.55 25.54
CA CYS A 89 11.07 -15.86 24.13
C CYS A 89 10.98 -14.56 23.32
N ALA A 90 11.22 -14.66 22.02
CA ALA A 90 11.07 -13.52 21.14
C ALA A 90 9.62 -12.99 21.17
N PRO A 91 9.41 -11.67 21.15
CA PRO A 91 8.08 -11.09 21.07
C PRO A 91 7.33 -11.61 19.85
N VAL A 92 6.04 -11.84 20.00
CA VAL A 92 5.17 -12.21 18.88
C VAL A 92 4.44 -10.96 18.46
N TYR A 93 4.84 -10.41 17.32
CA TYR A 93 4.19 -9.25 16.75
C TYR A 93 3.03 -9.68 15.85
N ALA A 94 1.83 -9.19 16.13
CA ALA A 94 0.64 -9.42 15.31
C ALA A 94 0.69 -8.63 13.99
N GLY A 95 1.57 -7.61 13.90
CA GLY A 95 1.68 -6.72 12.75
C GLY A 95 0.62 -5.60 12.75
N LEU A 96 -0.28 -5.54 13.73
CA LEU A 96 -1.20 -4.42 13.95
C LEU A 96 -0.68 -3.41 14.97
N GLU A 97 0.41 -3.72 15.67
CA GLU A 97 1.06 -2.82 16.61
C GLU A 97 1.69 -1.63 15.87
N PHE A 98 1.49 -0.45 16.41
CA PHE A 98 2.13 0.76 15.94
C PHE A 98 3.36 1.02 16.81
N ALA A 99 4.54 0.69 16.30
CA ALA A 99 5.79 0.70 17.04
C ALA A 99 6.12 2.08 17.64
N ALA A 100 6.69 2.11 18.83
CA ALA A 100 7.10 3.36 19.48
C ALA A 100 8.40 3.93 18.88
N THR A 101 9.29 3.05 18.38
CA THR A 101 10.60 3.45 17.83
C THR A 101 10.84 2.89 16.43
N PRO A 102 11.76 3.50 15.64
CA PRO A 102 12.14 2.96 14.33
C PRO A 102 12.73 1.55 14.40
N ALA A 103 13.50 1.22 15.44
CA ALA A 103 14.08 -0.10 15.62
C ALA A 103 13.00 -1.15 15.86
N GLU A 104 12.03 -0.87 16.72
CA GLU A 104 10.87 -1.73 16.95
C GLU A 104 10.04 -1.89 15.67
N ALA A 105 9.86 -0.82 14.88
CA ALA A 105 9.16 -0.90 13.58
C ALA A 105 9.85 -1.85 12.61
N VAL A 106 11.19 -1.83 12.55
CA VAL A 106 11.98 -2.79 11.76
C VAL A 106 11.77 -4.21 12.27
N ASP A 107 11.76 -4.44 13.58
CA ASP A 107 11.56 -5.78 14.16
C ASP A 107 10.18 -6.34 13.84
N ILE A 108 9.12 -5.52 13.97
CA ILE A 108 7.75 -5.93 13.69
C ILE A 108 7.58 -6.26 12.21
N VAL A 109 8.00 -5.36 11.33
CA VAL A 109 7.82 -5.53 9.89
C VAL A 109 8.65 -6.68 9.34
N SER A 110 9.89 -6.86 9.81
CA SER A 110 10.75 -7.99 9.45
C SER A 110 10.15 -9.32 9.91
N GLY A 111 9.55 -9.33 11.10
CA GLY A 111 8.81 -10.49 11.61
C GLY A 111 7.61 -10.85 10.73
N LEU A 112 6.90 -9.85 10.19
CA LEU A 112 5.80 -10.05 9.26
C LEU A 112 6.29 -10.62 7.92
N TRP A 113 7.37 -10.07 7.33
CA TRP A 113 7.93 -10.55 6.07
C TRP A 113 8.41 -12.00 6.18
N ARG A 114 9.18 -12.35 7.22
CA ARG A 114 9.66 -13.72 7.45
C ARG A 114 8.53 -14.74 7.64
N LYS A 115 7.46 -14.36 8.33
CA LYS A 115 6.29 -15.22 8.47
C LYS A 115 5.58 -15.45 7.14
N ASP A 116 5.49 -14.41 6.30
CA ASP A 116 4.77 -14.48 5.03
C ASP A 116 5.60 -15.11 3.89
N SER A 117 6.92 -15.02 3.92
CA SER A 117 7.80 -15.70 2.95
C SER A 117 7.82 -17.23 3.15
N GLY A 118 7.58 -17.69 4.37
CA GLY A 118 7.40 -19.09 4.69
C GLY A 118 6.10 -19.71 4.13
N SER A 119 5.95 -21.03 4.24
CA SER A 119 4.78 -21.76 3.72
C SER A 119 3.50 -21.60 4.56
N GLN A 120 3.37 -20.55 5.36
CA GLN A 120 2.26 -20.39 6.29
C GLN A 120 0.98 -19.89 5.58
N ALA A 121 0.20 -20.84 5.04
CA ALA A 121 -1.14 -20.59 4.51
C ALA A 121 -2.08 -19.94 5.55
N GLU A 122 -1.79 -20.10 6.83
CA GLU A 122 -2.59 -19.57 7.95
C GLU A 122 -2.58 -18.03 8.02
N LEU A 123 -1.47 -17.37 7.70
CA LEU A 123 -1.43 -15.89 7.66
C LEU A 123 -2.42 -15.29 6.66
N ARG A 124 -2.72 -16.01 5.58
CA ARG A 124 -3.68 -15.55 4.56
C ARG A 124 -5.13 -15.68 5.00
N LYS A 125 -5.40 -16.53 6.02
CA LYS A 125 -6.74 -16.74 6.57
C LYS A 125 -7.10 -15.76 7.70
N ILE A 126 -6.14 -14.93 8.13
CA ILE A 126 -6.38 -13.96 9.20
C ILE A 126 -7.49 -12.99 8.79
N ALA A 127 -8.48 -12.83 9.66
CA ALA A 127 -9.59 -11.93 9.41
C ALA A 127 -9.17 -10.46 9.42
N PHE A 128 -9.80 -9.67 8.57
CA PHE A 128 -9.77 -8.21 8.64
C PHE A 128 -10.58 -7.74 9.85
N THR A 129 -10.06 -6.75 10.57
CA THR A 129 -10.73 -6.19 11.76
C THR A 129 -10.86 -4.66 11.60
N PRO A 130 -12.07 -4.11 11.40
CA PRO A 130 -12.27 -2.66 11.25
C PRO A 130 -11.69 -1.86 12.42
N ALA A 131 -11.83 -2.34 13.65
CA ALA A 131 -11.25 -1.71 14.84
C ALA A 131 -9.71 -1.58 14.78
N GLY A 132 -9.03 -2.47 14.07
CA GLY A 132 -7.58 -2.43 13.87
C GLY A 132 -7.10 -1.28 12.97
N LEU A 133 -8.00 -0.49 12.38
CA LEU A 133 -7.67 0.70 11.60
C LEU A 133 -7.60 1.96 12.47
N VAL A 134 -8.33 1.99 13.58
CA VAL A 134 -8.56 3.21 14.38
C VAL A 134 -7.29 3.68 15.09
N VAL A 135 -6.65 2.80 15.84
CA VAL A 135 -5.47 3.15 16.64
C VAL A 135 -4.29 3.57 15.76
N PRO A 136 -3.87 2.79 14.74
CA PRO A 136 -2.75 3.19 13.89
C PRO A 136 -2.99 4.51 13.15
N SER A 137 -4.20 4.76 12.66
CA SER A 137 -4.52 6.01 11.96
C SER A 137 -4.48 7.23 12.88
N ARG A 138 -5.00 7.09 14.12
CA ARG A 138 -4.92 8.12 15.15
C ARG A 138 -3.47 8.39 15.56
N ASP A 139 -2.71 7.33 15.86
CA ASP A 139 -1.33 7.45 16.34
C ASP A 139 -0.43 8.06 15.25
N TRP A 140 -0.68 7.76 13.98
CA TRP A 140 -0.03 8.43 12.88
C TRP A 140 -0.44 9.92 12.77
N LEU A 141 -1.72 10.26 12.93
CA LEU A 141 -2.21 11.63 12.80
C LEU A 141 -1.58 12.58 13.84
N ILE A 142 -1.59 12.17 15.10
CA ILE A 142 -1.06 12.97 16.22
C ILE A 142 0.45 12.80 16.43
N GLY A 143 1.02 11.71 15.94
CA GLY A 143 2.42 11.38 16.09
C GLY A 143 3.33 12.30 15.25
N ARG A 144 4.50 12.60 15.78
CA ARG A 144 5.56 13.29 15.04
C ARG A 144 6.41 12.27 14.29
N ALA A 145 7.14 12.74 13.28
CA ALA A 145 8.22 11.93 12.70
C ALA A 145 9.25 11.61 13.80
N ASP A 146 9.85 10.44 13.71
CA ASP A 146 10.94 10.10 14.63
C ASP A 146 12.08 11.13 14.51
N GLU A 147 12.67 11.54 15.62
CA GLU A 147 13.72 12.56 15.65
C GLU A 147 14.97 12.09 14.89
N TRP A 148 15.28 10.79 15.00
CA TRP A 148 16.45 10.19 14.40
C TRP A 148 16.15 8.77 13.89
N VAL A 149 16.57 8.49 12.66
CA VAL A 149 16.48 7.16 12.02
C VAL A 149 17.84 6.65 11.54
N GLY A 150 18.89 7.46 11.59
CA GLY A 150 20.25 7.05 11.26
C GLY A 150 20.72 5.89 12.12
N ARG A 151 21.58 5.02 11.58
CA ARG A 151 22.14 3.85 12.25
C ARG A 151 23.64 3.72 12.00
N GLY A 152 24.44 3.78 13.06
CA GLY A 152 25.91 3.74 13.00
C GLY A 152 26.54 4.88 13.78
N SER A 153 27.85 4.88 13.98
CA SER A 153 28.57 5.92 14.69
C SER A 153 28.39 7.27 13.97
N GLU A 154 27.87 8.28 14.66
CA GLU A 154 28.01 9.65 14.20
C GLU A 154 29.47 9.95 13.89
N PRO A 155 29.78 10.68 12.82
CA PRO A 155 31.08 11.32 12.72
C PRO A 155 31.15 12.32 13.86
N VAL A 156 31.97 12.00 14.88
CA VAL A 156 32.35 12.95 15.91
C VAL A 156 32.75 14.25 15.21
N PRO A 157 32.14 15.42 15.49
CA PRO A 157 32.57 16.67 14.89
C PRO A 157 34.07 16.79 15.18
N ARG A 158 34.87 16.81 14.12
CA ARG A 158 36.29 17.13 14.26
C ARG A 158 36.34 18.60 14.70
N THR A 159 36.43 18.80 15.99
CA THR A 159 36.90 20.07 16.53
C THR A 159 38.29 20.28 15.94
N HIS A 160 38.42 21.22 15.03
CA HIS A 160 39.73 21.70 14.61
C HIS A 160 40.44 22.19 15.84
N GLY A 161 41.35 21.40 16.36
CA GLY A 161 42.34 21.78 17.36
C GLY A 161 43.26 22.80 16.69
N GLY A 162 42.97 24.07 16.91
CA GLY A 162 43.92 25.15 16.70
C GLY A 162 45.01 25.04 17.71
N THR A 163 46.20 24.73 17.23
CA THR A 163 47.47 24.80 17.97
C THR A 163 47.71 26.22 18.48
N GLY A 164 48.08 26.26 19.72
CA GLY A 164 48.21 27.44 20.54
C GLY A 164 49.19 28.52 20.10
N GLY A 165 48.87 29.71 20.49
CA GLY A 165 49.72 30.86 20.60
C GLY A 165 49.32 31.65 21.82
N ILE A 166 50.12 31.51 22.89
CA ILE A 166 50.01 32.25 24.10
C ILE A 166 50.50 33.68 23.86
N THR A 167 49.67 34.70 24.13
CA THR A 167 50.10 35.99 24.66
C THR A 167 48.92 36.71 25.35
N ARG A 168 49.10 37.03 26.64
CA ARG A 168 48.42 38.06 27.46
C ARG A 168 49.38 39.23 27.63
N PRO A 169 49.02 40.40 28.18
CA PRO A 169 47.74 41.06 28.47
C PRO A 169 47.73 42.60 28.22
N ALA A 170 46.71 43.24 28.77
CA ALA A 170 46.50 44.67 29.13
C ALA A 170 45.53 45.38 28.16
N GLY A 171 44.41 45.99 28.59
CA GLY A 171 44.15 46.84 29.70
C GLY A 171 43.11 47.86 29.27
N ALA A 172 42.17 48.14 30.15
CA ALA A 172 41.41 49.38 30.35
C ALA A 172 40.26 49.79 29.43
N ALA A 173 39.04 49.70 29.94
CA ALA A 173 38.18 50.77 30.42
C ALA A 173 37.44 51.67 29.41
N GLY A 174 36.10 51.76 29.59
CA GLY A 174 35.38 52.97 29.23
C GLY A 174 33.97 52.82 28.67
N THR A 175 32.99 52.87 29.56
CA THR A 175 31.73 53.66 29.59
C THR A 175 30.68 53.49 28.49
N ALA A 176 29.54 52.94 28.84
CA ALA A 176 28.18 53.47 28.98
C ALA A 176 27.65 54.47 27.92
N GLU A 177 26.51 54.17 27.33
CA GLU A 177 25.24 54.90 27.42
C GLU A 177 24.22 54.38 26.38
N THR A 178 23.12 53.87 26.83
CA THR A 178 21.71 54.29 26.77
C THR A 178 21.15 54.79 25.45
N GLY A 179 20.00 54.18 25.03
CA GLY A 179 19.07 54.83 24.13
C GLY A 179 18.13 53.92 23.33
N ALA A 180 17.04 53.49 23.95
CA ALA A 180 15.77 53.23 23.23
C ALA A 180 14.85 54.44 23.51
N PRO A 181 13.64 54.60 22.97
CA PRO A 181 12.93 54.02 21.82
C PRO A 181 12.17 55.07 20.96
N ALA A 182 11.57 54.73 19.86
CA ALA A 182 10.30 55.35 19.43
C ALA A 182 9.61 54.67 18.24
N ARG A 183 8.38 54.29 18.41
CA ARG A 183 7.29 54.25 17.42
C ARG A 183 6.52 55.57 17.55
N PRO A 184 5.48 55.98 16.73
CA PRO A 184 4.71 55.30 15.68
C PRO A 184 4.30 56.23 14.49
N GLY A 185 3.53 55.75 13.54
CA GLY A 185 2.79 56.62 12.62
C GLY A 185 2.20 55.91 11.38
N GLY A 186 0.92 55.55 11.42
CA GLY A 186 0.09 55.52 10.22
C GLY A 186 -0.76 56.81 10.18
N PRO A 187 -1.81 56.98 9.36
CA PRO A 187 -2.36 56.25 8.27
C PRO A 187 -2.70 57.18 7.05
N GLY A 188 -3.20 56.61 5.92
CA GLY A 188 -3.74 57.47 4.87
C GLY A 188 -4.47 56.70 3.79
N ALA A 189 -5.78 56.88 3.79
CA ALA A 189 -6.76 56.37 2.87
C ALA A 189 -6.86 57.22 1.59
N ALA A 190 -7.34 56.66 0.48
CA ALA A 190 -8.50 57.07 -0.30
C ALA A 190 -8.42 56.65 -1.78
N ARG A 191 -9.41 55.89 -2.19
CA ARG A 191 -10.43 56.17 -3.20
C ARG A 191 -10.01 56.32 -4.67
N GLY A 192 -10.73 55.56 -5.56
CA GLY A 192 -11.15 56.00 -6.84
C GLY A 192 -11.18 54.91 -7.94
N GLY A 193 -12.37 54.29 -8.19
CA GLY A 193 -12.69 53.72 -9.49
C GLY A 193 -13.26 54.87 -10.40
N PRO A 194 -13.97 54.66 -11.51
CA PRO A 194 -14.38 53.45 -12.20
C PRO A 194 -14.36 53.59 -13.77
N TYR A 195 -14.91 52.58 -14.51
CA TYR A 195 -15.50 52.56 -15.85
C TYR A 195 -14.61 52.49 -17.12
N GLY A 196 -15.03 51.58 -18.00
CA GLY A 196 -14.72 51.65 -19.44
C GLY A 196 -15.03 50.33 -20.16
N VAL A 197 -16.28 50.16 -20.56
CA VAL A 197 -16.88 49.21 -21.49
C VAL A 197 -16.43 49.51 -22.92
N HIS A 198 -16.31 48.49 -23.77
CA HIS A 198 -16.66 48.35 -25.21
C HIS A 198 -15.79 47.22 -25.79
N GLY A 199 -16.33 46.19 -26.40
CA GLY A 199 -17.37 46.06 -27.41
C GLY A 199 -16.73 45.87 -28.79
N GLY A 200 -16.98 44.71 -29.43
CA GLY A 200 -16.69 44.61 -30.84
C GLY A 200 -16.27 43.22 -31.35
N SER A 201 -17.19 42.32 -31.61
CA SER A 201 -17.15 41.45 -32.80
C SER A 201 -17.72 42.27 -33.98
N PRO A 202 -17.55 41.92 -35.30
CA PRO A 202 -17.71 40.60 -35.91
C PRO A 202 -16.95 40.31 -37.26
N ALA A 203 -17.03 39.06 -37.67
CA ALA A 203 -17.45 38.52 -38.99
C ALA A 203 -16.51 38.53 -40.21
N ASN A 204 -16.43 37.34 -40.83
CA ASN A 204 -16.60 36.97 -42.24
C ASN A 204 -15.49 37.15 -43.26
N GLY A 205 -15.29 36.07 -44.04
CA GLY A 205 -14.78 36.02 -45.40
C GLY A 205 -14.04 34.70 -45.69
N ALA A 206 -14.66 33.72 -46.12
CA ALA A 206 -15.02 33.14 -47.41
C ALA A 206 -13.88 33.06 -48.45
N GLY A 207 -13.63 31.80 -48.91
CA GLY A 207 -13.30 31.57 -50.31
C GLY A 207 -11.98 30.84 -50.65
N GLY A 208 -12.11 29.70 -51.35
CA GLY A 208 -11.14 29.34 -52.37
C GLY A 208 -10.66 27.89 -52.41
N ARG A 209 -11.38 27.09 -53.07
CA ARG A 209 -11.20 25.88 -53.91
C ARG A 209 -9.80 25.61 -54.48
N GLY A 210 -9.52 24.29 -54.62
CA GLY A 210 -8.57 23.61 -55.52
C GLY A 210 -7.91 22.41 -54.79
N GLY A 211 -8.13 21.24 -55.04
CA GLY A 211 -8.35 20.35 -56.16
C GLY A 211 -7.05 19.70 -56.65
N ALA A 212 -6.67 18.49 -56.20
CA ALA A 212 -5.89 17.55 -57.01
C ALA A 212 -5.80 16.16 -56.37
N ARG A 213 -5.96 15.21 -57.24
CA ARG A 213 -6.17 13.79 -57.11
C ARG A 213 -4.95 13.01 -56.55
N GLY A 214 -5.26 11.89 -55.86
CA GLY A 214 -4.30 10.87 -55.49
C GLY A 214 -3.88 9.92 -56.61
N PRO A 215 -3.08 8.95 -56.28
CA PRO A 215 -3.46 7.60 -56.72
C PRO A 215 -3.44 6.52 -55.63
N VAL A 216 -4.24 5.49 -55.87
CA VAL A 216 -4.56 4.31 -55.11
C VAL A 216 -3.44 3.26 -55.16
N PRO A 217 -3.16 2.50 -54.09
CA PRO A 217 -2.18 1.40 -54.14
C PRO A 217 -2.81 0.06 -54.53
N SER A 218 -2.03 -0.73 -55.22
CA SER A 218 -2.35 -2.04 -55.73
C SER A 218 -2.20 -3.13 -54.66
N ARG A 219 -3.07 -4.12 -54.74
CA ARG A 219 -3.19 -5.31 -53.86
C ARG A 219 -2.28 -6.46 -54.33
N PRO A 220 -1.71 -7.29 -53.45
CA PRO A 220 -0.88 -8.45 -53.80
C PRO A 220 -1.68 -9.73 -54.06
N PRO A 221 -1.12 -10.74 -54.75
CA PRO A 221 -1.74 -12.05 -54.94
C PRO A 221 -1.30 -13.04 -53.84
N GLY A 222 -2.22 -13.90 -53.41
CA GLY A 222 -1.99 -15.02 -52.51
C GLY A 222 -1.86 -16.36 -53.29
N PRO A 223 -2.04 -17.56 -52.69
CA PRO A 223 -0.95 -18.39 -52.18
C PRO A 223 -0.78 -19.72 -52.97
N GLY A 224 0.35 -20.39 -52.78
CA GLY A 224 0.59 -21.76 -53.23
C GLY A 224 1.35 -22.56 -52.17
N ALA A 225 0.83 -23.72 -51.84
CA ALA A 225 1.41 -24.72 -50.94
C ALA A 225 1.91 -25.96 -51.73
N PRO A 226 2.45 -27.03 -51.06
CA PRO A 226 3.87 -27.41 -51.04
C PRO A 226 4.13 -28.69 -51.91
N PRO A 227 5.26 -29.31 -51.98
CA PRO A 227 5.70 -30.37 -51.07
C PRO A 227 7.23 -30.66 -50.98
N GLY A 228 7.61 -31.50 -50.01
CA GLY A 228 8.69 -32.46 -50.12
C GLY A 228 9.94 -32.27 -49.28
N SER A 229 10.06 -33.01 -48.19
CA SER A 229 11.35 -33.35 -47.55
C SER A 229 12.16 -34.33 -48.42
N PRO A 230 13.50 -34.31 -48.33
CA PRO A 230 14.16 -35.43 -47.69
C PRO A 230 15.44 -35.14 -46.85
N THR A 231 15.59 -35.94 -45.85
CA THR A 231 16.77 -36.51 -45.14
C THR A 231 18.18 -35.99 -45.41
N ALA A 232 18.90 -35.91 -44.26
CA ALA A 232 20.29 -35.57 -43.95
C ALA A 232 21.39 -36.27 -44.77
N PRO A 233 22.64 -35.78 -44.72
CA PRO A 233 23.62 -36.43 -43.86
C PRO A 233 24.58 -35.53 -43.09
N THR A 234 25.07 -36.11 -42.03
CA THR A 234 26.08 -35.68 -41.10
C THR A 234 27.47 -35.47 -41.74
N ALA A 235 28.18 -34.39 -41.37
CA ALA A 235 29.62 -34.27 -41.54
C ALA A 235 30.23 -33.30 -40.51
N PRO A 236 31.54 -33.38 -40.19
CA PRO A 236 32.13 -33.20 -38.88
C PRO A 236 32.55 -31.77 -38.56
N ALA A 237 32.72 -31.47 -37.26
CA ALA A 237 33.14 -30.19 -36.71
C ALA A 237 34.59 -29.81 -37.08
N PRO A 238 34.88 -28.54 -37.38
CA PRO A 238 36.26 -28.01 -37.38
C PRO A 238 36.63 -27.40 -36.05
N PRO A 239 37.93 -27.25 -35.74
CA PRO A 239 38.46 -26.91 -34.44
C PRO A 239 38.29 -25.41 -34.12
N ALA A 240 38.21 -25.12 -32.83
CA ALA A 240 38.09 -23.80 -32.23
C ALA A 240 39.28 -22.90 -32.57
N ALA A 241 39.00 -21.79 -33.26
CA ALA A 241 39.89 -20.62 -33.34
C ALA A 241 39.34 -19.51 -32.44
N GLY A 242 40.21 -19.04 -31.52
CA GLY A 242 39.85 -18.02 -30.55
C GLY A 242 39.49 -16.69 -31.20
N LEU A 243 38.40 -16.09 -30.73
CA LEU A 243 38.02 -14.71 -30.95
C LEU A 243 38.38 -13.86 -29.73
N PRO A 244 38.87 -12.62 -29.92
CA PRO A 244 39.31 -11.78 -28.82
C PRO A 244 38.14 -11.24 -28.02
N GLY A 245 38.34 -11.09 -26.70
CA GLY A 245 37.39 -10.82 -25.66
C GLY A 245 36.40 -9.70 -25.91
N ALA A 246 35.12 -10.03 -25.79
CA ALA A 246 34.09 -9.07 -25.49
C ALA A 246 34.28 -8.58 -24.04
N PRO A 247 34.09 -7.27 -23.74
CA PRO A 247 34.20 -6.78 -22.37
C PRO A 247 33.15 -7.46 -21.51
N GLY A 248 33.61 -8.17 -20.48
CA GLY A 248 32.78 -8.90 -19.55
C GLY A 248 31.80 -7.95 -18.86
N VAL A 249 30.52 -8.23 -19.04
CA VAL A 249 29.48 -7.71 -18.16
C VAL A 249 29.85 -8.13 -16.74
N PRO A 250 29.99 -7.19 -15.78
CA PRO A 250 30.31 -7.55 -14.42
C PRO A 250 29.19 -8.45 -13.91
N ARG A 251 29.48 -9.72 -13.68
CA ARG A 251 28.64 -10.56 -12.84
C ARG A 251 28.57 -9.88 -11.49
N GLN A 252 27.49 -9.14 -11.22
CA GLN A 252 27.17 -8.73 -9.86
C GLN A 252 27.11 -10.02 -9.04
N ARG A 253 28.13 -10.20 -8.21
CA ARG A 253 28.07 -11.17 -7.12
C ARG A 253 26.86 -10.75 -6.29
N GLN A 254 25.83 -11.56 -6.27
CA GLN A 254 24.83 -11.56 -5.20
C GLN A 254 25.58 -11.97 -3.93
N SER A 255 26.24 -11.01 -3.30
CA SER A 255 26.80 -11.20 -1.97
C SER A 255 25.62 -11.11 -1.02
N GLU A 256 25.32 -12.22 -0.34
CA GLU A 256 24.53 -12.17 0.88
C GLU A 256 25.11 -11.04 1.74
N ARG A 257 24.32 -9.98 1.94
CA ARG A 257 24.80 -8.79 2.66
C ARG A 257 24.98 -9.15 4.12
N ALA A 258 26.22 -9.09 4.59
CA ALA A 258 26.54 -9.32 5.98
C ALA A 258 25.86 -8.28 6.89
N PRO A 259 25.41 -8.66 8.10
CA PRO A 259 24.89 -7.72 9.10
C PRO A 259 25.89 -6.58 9.35
N GLY A 260 25.44 -5.31 9.29
CA GLY A 260 26.28 -4.14 9.50
C GLY A 260 26.87 -3.50 8.23
N GLN A 261 26.55 -3.97 7.04
CA GLN A 261 27.00 -3.36 5.79
C GLN A 261 26.45 -1.93 5.65
N ARG A 262 27.32 -1.02 5.14
CA ARG A 262 26.94 0.38 4.89
C ARG A 262 25.97 0.48 3.73
N VAL A 263 24.84 1.17 3.95
CA VAL A 263 23.81 1.45 2.92
C VAL A 263 24.07 2.81 2.31
N SER A 264 24.12 2.85 0.99
CA SER A 264 24.33 4.05 0.17
C SER A 264 23.04 4.57 -0.44
N GLY A 265 23.10 5.79 -1.01
CA GLY A 265 21.98 6.32 -1.83
C GLY A 265 21.70 5.48 -3.08
N GLY A 266 22.71 4.82 -3.65
CA GLY A 266 22.57 3.89 -4.78
C GLY A 266 21.75 2.64 -4.43
N ASP A 267 21.95 2.08 -3.24
CA ASP A 267 21.15 0.94 -2.76
C ASP A 267 19.67 1.32 -2.62
N VAL A 268 19.38 2.51 -2.09
CA VAL A 268 18.00 3.00 -1.97
C VAL A 268 17.37 3.27 -3.35
N ALA A 269 18.15 3.76 -4.32
CA ALA A 269 17.66 3.95 -5.69
C ALA A 269 17.33 2.61 -6.36
N ALA A 270 18.19 1.60 -6.20
CA ALA A 270 17.93 0.23 -6.67
C ALA A 270 16.65 -0.36 -6.05
N LEU A 271 16.45 -0.18 -4.74
CA LEU A 271 15.25 -0.62 -4.03
C LEU A 271 13.97 0.00 -4.63
N ARG A 272 13.99 1.29 -4.96
CA ARG A 272 12.87 1.98 -5.62
C ARG A 272 12.61 1.46 -7.03
N SER A 273 13.66 1.24 -7.82
CA SER A 273 13.53 0.71 -9.18
C SER A 273 12.89 -0.67 -9.20
N VAL A 274 13.27 -1.54 -8.26
CA VAL A 274 12.64 -2.86 -8.09
C VAL A 274 11.17 -2.72 -7.68
N GLY A 275 10.83 -1.73 -6.85
CA GLY A 275 9.45 -1.41 -6.50
C GLY A 275 8.59 -1.04 -7.72
N GLU A 276 9.11 -0.25 -8.65
CA GLU A 276 8.42 0.08 -9.90
C GLU A 276 8.17 -1.17 -10.77
N LEU A 277 9.15 -2.06 -10.85
CA LEU A 277 8.99 -3.34 -11.57
C LEU A 277 7.87 -4.20 -10.99
N PHE A 278 7.85 -4.38 -9.67
CA PHE A 278 6.79 -5.14 -8.99
C PHE A 278 5.41 -4.48 -9.19
N ARG A 279 5.35 -3.16 -9.19
CA ARG A 279 4.11 -2.40 -9.44
C ARG A 279 3.60 -2.60 -10.87
N ALA A 280 4.48 -2.61 -11.86
CA ALA A 280 4.12 -2.89 -13.25
C ALA A 280 3.56 -4.31 -13.42
N LEU A 281 4.19 -5.31 -12.80
CA LEU A 281 3.72 -6.70 -12.80
C LEU A 281 2.34 -6.84 -12.12
N ASP A 282 2.12 -6.15 -10.99
CA ASP A 282 0.84 -6.13 -10.29
C ASP A 282 -0.28 -5.53 -11.16
N ASN A 283 -0.03 -4.42 -11.82
CA ASN A 283 -1.02 -3.75 -12.67
C ASN A 283 -1.44 -4.59 -13.88
N THR A 284 -0.50 -5.34 -14.46
CA THR A 284 -0.72 -6.12 -15.69
C THR A 284 -1.28 -7.50 -15.39
N TYR A 285 -0.73 -8.22 -14.42
CA TYR A 285 -1.00 -9.65 -14.20
C TYR A 285 -1.74 -9.95 -12.89
N GLY A 286 -2.03 -8.91 -12.08
CA GLY A 286 -2.67 -9.06 -10.78
C GLY A 286 -1.69 -9.34 -9.64
N GLY A 287 -2.17 -9.08 -8.41
CA GLY A 287 -1.35 -9.11 -7.19
C GLY A 287 -0.75 -10.48 -6.87
N GLY A 288 -1.42 -11.58 -7.26
CA GLY A 288 -0.92 -12.92 -7.00
C GLY A 288 0.29 -13.33 -7.86
N HIS A 289 0.61 -12.57 -8.93
CA HIS A 289 1.64 -12.97 -9.90
C HIS A 289 3.05 -12.90 -9.30
N ALA A 290 3.44 -11.77 -8.76
CA ALA A 290 4.80 -11.52 -8.27
C ALA A 290 4.90 -11.38 -6.75
N ARG A 291 3.81 -11.56 -6.01
CA ARG A 291 3.72 -11.30 -4.57
C ARG A 291 4.78 -12.04 -3.75
N GLN A 292 4.98 -13.34 -4.02
CA GLN A 292 5.96 -14.12 -3.27
C GLN A 292 7.40 -13.63 -3.50
N ALA A 293 7.71 -13.22 -4.72
CA ALA A 293 9.02 -12.64 -5.04
C ALA A 293 9.22 -11.30 -4.31
N LEU A 294 8.17 -10.46 -4.24
CA LEU A 294 8.20 -9.20 -3.50
C LEU A 294 8.44 -9.43 -2.00
N VAL A 295 7.74 -10.39 -1.38
CA VAL A 295 7.88 -10.67 0.07
C VAL A 295 9.28 -11.21 0.38
N ARG A 296 9.81 -12.11 -0.45
CA ARG A 296 11.19 -12.59 -0.32
C ARG A 296 12.21 -11.48 -0.51
N TYR A 297 11.97 -10.57 -1.44
CA TYR A 297 12.83 -9.40 -1.64
C TYR A 297 12.84 -8.47 -0.41
N LEU A 298 11.68 -8.27 0.22
CA LEU A 298 11.58 -7.54 1.48
C LEU A 298 12.39 -8.20 2.60
N GLU A 299 12.29 -9.53 2.74
CA GLU A 299 13.00 -10.30 3.76
C GLU A 299 14.53 -10.33 3.51
N HIS A 300 14.94 -10.66 2.29
CA HIS A 300 16.35 -10.97 2.03
C HIS A 300 17.19 -9.75 1.61
N GLU A 301 16.56 -8.70 1.05
CA GLU A 301 17.27 -7.50 0.60
C GLU A 301 16.95 -6.26 1.44
N THR A 302 15.66 -6.02 1.73
CA THR A 302 15.24 -4.80 2.43
C THR A 302 15.52 -4.85 3.93
N GLU A 303 15.28 -5.99 4.60
CA GLU A 303 15.56 -6.15 6.03
C GLU A 303 17.05 -5.96 6.36
N PRO A 304 18.02 -6.58 5.67
CA PRO A 304 19.44 -6.34 5.92
C PRO A 304 19.86 -4.88 5.74
N MET A 305 19.25 -4.15 4.76
CA MET A 305 19.49 -2.73 4.60
C MET A 305 19.00 -1.93 5.81
N LEU A 306 17.78 -2.18 6.29
CA LEU A 306 17.22 -1.50 7.47
C LEU A 306 18.03 -1.77 8.75
N ARG A 307 18.69 -2.92 8.83
CA ARG A 307 19.58 -3.29 9.92
C ARG A 307 21.05 -2.87 9.69
N GLY A 308 21.36 -2.34 8.53
CA GLY A 308 22.69 -1.87 8.16
C GLY A 308 23.10 -0.56 8.84
N THR A 309 24.19 0.04 8.37
CA THR A 309 24.67 1.34 8.85
C THR A 309 24.42 2.42 7.81
N TYR A 310 23.84 3.54 8.20
CA TYR A 310 23.49 4.66 7.32
C TYR A 310 23.28 5.94 8.12
N GLY A 311 23.61 7.09 7.50
CA GLY A 311 23.32 8.41 8.06
C GLY A 311 21.84 8.78 7.93
N GLU A 312 21.43 9.84 8.64
CA GLU A 312 20.03 10.27 8.74
C GLU A 312 19.33 10.44 7.41
N ALA A 313 19.90 11.19 6.46
CA ALA A 313 19.30 11.45 5.16
C ALA A 313 19.10 10.16 4.32
N THR A 314 20.04 9.22 4.40
CA THR A 314 19.91 7.90 3.76
C THR A 314 18.88 7.05 4.47
N GLY A 315 18.85 7.08 5.80
CA GLY A 315 17.86 6.41 6.63
C GLY A 315 16.44 6.83 6.27
N ARG A 316 16.15 8.13 6.22
CA ARG A 316 14.83 8.66 5.81
C ARG A 316 14.40 8.11 4.44
N ARG A 317 15.29 8.17 3.46
CA ARG A 317 15.02 7.64 2.12
C ARG A 317 14.84 6.12 2.09
N LEU A 318 15.58 5.39 2.90
CA LEU A 318 15.48 3.93 3.04
C LEU A 318 14.13 3.54 3.66
N PHE A 319 13.73 4.18 4.77
CA PHE A 319 12.43 3.95 5.39
C PHE A 319 11.27 4.29 4.46
N ALA A 320 11.37 5.37 3.66
CA ALA A 320 10.36 5.71 2.66
C ALA A 320 10.24 4.63 1.56
N ALA A 321 11.36 4.11 1.06
CA ALA A 321 11.36 3.04 0.07
C ALA A 321 10.84 1.70 0.65
N ALA A 322 11.20 1.38 1.89
CA ALA A 322 10.68 0.21 2.60
C ALA A 322 9.17 0.33 2.86
N ALA A 323 8.67 1.52 3.19
CA ALA A 323 7.25 1.79 3.34
C ALA A 323 6.49 1.52 2.04
N ASP A 324 7.03 1.97 0.89
CA ASP A 324 6.38 1.77 -0.42
C ASP A 324 6.32 0.28 -0.81
N LEU A 325 7.40 -0.46 -0.67
CA LEU A 325 7.40 -1.91 -0.93
C LEU A 325 6.50 -2.67 0.04
N THR A 326 6.49 -2.29 1.33
CA THR A 326 5.63 -2.90 2.34
C THR A 326 4.14 -2.65 2.03
N ARG A 327 3.78 -1.42 1.63
CA ARG A 327 2.43 -1.10 1.16
C ARG A 327 2.07 -1.91 -0.10
N LEU A 328 3.02 -2.08 -1.03
CA LEU A 328 2.78 -2.89 -2.23
C LEU A 328 2.54 -4.37 -1.88
N ALA A 329 3.27 -4.94 -0.91
CA ALA A 329 3.00 -6.28 -0.38
C ALA A 329 1.60 -6.36 0.25
N GLY A 330 1.16 -5.32 0.95
CA GLY A 330 -0.22 -5.18 1.43
C GLY A 330 -1.24 -5.14 0.30
N TRP A 331 -0.97 -4.34 -0.74
CA TRP A 331 -1.85 -4.22 -1.90
C TRP A 331 -2.01 -5.54 -2.65
N THR A 332 -0.92 -6.27 -2.89
CA THR A 332 -0.96 -7.58 -3.53
C THR A 332 -1.65 -8.63 -2.64
N SER A 333 -1.51 -8.51 -1.32
CA SER A 333 -2.25 -9.36 -0.36
C SER A 333 -3.75 -9.08 -0.39
N TYR A 334 -4.15 -7.81 -0.49
CA TYR A 334 -5.53 -7.39 -0.69
C TYR A 334 -6.10 -7.95 -2.00
N ASP A 335 -5.32 -7.94 -3.07
CA ASP A 335 -5.76 -8.41 -4.38
C ASP A 335 -6.00 -9.94 -4.43
N ILE A 336 -5.34 -10.72 -3.57
CA ILE A 336 -5.57 -12.16 -3.41
C ILE A 336 -6.53 -12.52 -2.27
N ALA A 337 -7.33 -11.54 -1.80
CA ALA A 337 -8.30 -11.68 -0.70
C ALA A 337 -7.68 -12.03 0.68
N ALA A 338 -6.38 -11.87 0.89
CA ALA A 338 -5.75 -12.03 2.20
C ALA A 338 -5.89 -10.73 3.03
N HIS A 339 -7.15 -10.34 3.35
CA HIS A 339 -7.49 -9.01 3.84
C HIS A 339 -6.87 -8.66 5.19
N GLY A 340 -6.84 -9.58 6.14
CA GLY A 340 -6.24 -9.34 7.45
C GLY A 340 -4.71 -9.24 7.38
N LEU A 341 -4.08 -9.94 6.44
CA LEU A 341 -2.66 -9.80 6.16
C LEU A 341 -2.34 -8.46 5.49
N ALA A 342 -3.16 -8.05 4.50
CA ALA A 342 -3.05 -6.75 3.86
C ALA A 342 -3.14 -5.59 4.86
N GLN A 343 -4.08 -5.66 5.79
CA GLN A 343 -4.23 -4.68 6.87
C GLN A 343 -2.95 -4.55 7.69
N ARG A 344 -2.31 -5.67 8.05
CA ARG A 344 -1.04 -5.66 8.79
C ARG A 344 0.08 -5.00 8.02
N TYR A 345 0.20 -5.31 6.75
CA TYR A 345 1.17 -4.67 5.87
C TYR A 345 0.95 -3.15 5.78
N PHE A 346 -0.29 -2.70 5.68
CA PHE A 346 -0.61 -1.26 5.62
C PHE A 346 -0.29 -0.55 6.92
N VAL A 347 -0.58 -1.16 8.08
CA VAL A 347 -0.23 -0.59 9.39
C VAL A 347 1.29 -0.43 9.51
N GLN A 348 2.06 -1.45 9.10
CA GLN A 348 3.52 -1.36 9.14
C GLN A 348 4.09 -0.37 8.12
N ALA A 349 3.51 -0.30 6.91
CA ALA A 349 3.88 0.71 5.92
C ALA A 349 3.64 2.15 6.44
N LEU A 350 2.51 2.36 7.14
CA LEU A 350 2.18 3.63 7.77
C LEU A 350 3.21 4.02 8.84
N ARG A 351 3.63 3.07 9.66
CA ARG A 351 4.66 3.31 10.69
C ARG A 351 6.04 3.60 10.09
N LEU A 352 6.42 2.89 9.01
CA LEU A 352 7.66 3.17 8.28
C LEU A 352 7.64 4.54 7.61
N ALA A 353 6.49 4.96 7.06
CA ALA A 353 6.32 6.30 6.49
C ALA A 353 6.49 7.39 7.56
N GLN A 354 5.99 7.15 8.79
CA GLN A 354 6.22 8.06 9.92
C GLN A 354 7.70 8.13 10.30
N ALA A 355 8.41 7.01 10.33
CA ALA A 355 9.86 6.98 10.57
C ALA A 355 10.62 7.73 9.47
N ALA A 356 10.19 7.62 8.23
CA ALA A 356 10.74 8.40 7.12
C ALA A 356 10.49 9.91 7.24
N GLY A 357 9.53 10.33 8.06
CA GLY A 357 9.06 11.72 8.11
C GLY A 357 8.19 12.08 6.90
N ASP A 358 7.73 11.10 6.12
CA ASP A 358 6.97 11.30 4.89
C ASP A 358 5.46 11.28 5.16
N ARG A 359 4.92 12.44 5.55
CA ARG A 359 3.49 12.63 5.82
C ARG A 359 2.64 12.44 4.56
N ALA A 360 3.15 12.84 3.40
CA ALA A 360 2.44 12.68 2.14
C ALA A 360 2.26 11.19 1.80
N TYR A 361 3.34 10.41 1.95
CA TYR A 361 3.25 8.96 1.73
C TYR A 361 2.38 8.26 2.79
N GLY A 362 2.45 8.69 4.05
CA GLY A 362 1.55 8.18 5.10
C GLY A 362 0.07 8.39 4.77
N SER A 363 -0.29 9.56 4.21
CA SER A 363 -1.65 9.83 3.71
C SER A 363 -2.03 8.88 2.57
N TYR A 364 -1.09 8.55 1.68
CA TYR A 364 -1.32 7.56 0.61
C TYR A 364 -1.57 6.15 1.16
N VAL A 365 -0.85 5.75 2.21
CA VAL A 365 -1.11 4.46 2.89
C VAL A 365 -2.52 4.45 3.48
N LEU A 366 -2.96 5.52 4.14
CA LEU A 366 -4.31 5.63 4.72
C LEU A 366 -5.41 5.52 3.66
N ILE A 367 -5.26 6.16 2.50
CA ILE A 367 -6.25 6.02 1.42
C ILE A 367 -6.22 4.61 0.79
N THR A 368 -5.07 3.92 0.82
CA THR A 368 -5.00 2.51 0.42
C THR A 368 -5.80 1.63 1.40
N MET A 369 -5.69 1.90 2.72
CA MET A 369 -6.53 1.25 3.74
C MET A 369 -8.01 1.59 3.57
N SER A 370 -8.34 2.85 3.23
CA SER A 370 -9.70 3.28 2.93
C SER A 370 -10.29 2.51 1.73
N ARG A 371 -9.52 2.32 0.66
CA ARG A 371 -9.95 1.51 -0.50
C ARG A 371 -10.26 0.05 -0.12
N GLN A 372 -9.45 -0.55 0.76
CA GLN A 372 -9.75 -1.88 1.30
C GLN A 372 -11.04 -1.87 2.12
N ALA A 373 -11.24 -0.88 2.97
CA ALA A 373 -12.44 -0.74 3.78
C ALA A 373 -13.71 -0.56 2.91
N VAL A 374 -13.66 0.26 1.85
CA VAL A 374 -14.73 0.38 0.84
C VAL A 374 -15.08 -0.97 0.23
N TYR A 375 -14.07 -1.72 -0.22
CA TYR A 375 -14.28 -3.02 -0.84
C TYR A 375 -14.94 -4.04 0.09
N LEU A 376 -14.63 -3.97 1.38
CA LEU A 376 -15.20 -4.86 2.41
C LEU A 376 -16.53 -4.34 2.98
N GLY A 377 -17.08 -3.24 2.46
CA GLY A 377 -18.37 -2.69 2.91
C GLY A 377 -18.29 -1.83 4.18
N HIS A 378 -17.09 -1.49 4.65
CA HIS A 378 -16.86 -0.66 5.83
C HIS A 378 -16.77 0.84 5.45
N GLY A 379 -17.88 1.40 4.94
CA GLY A 379 -17.92 2.76 4.39
C GLY A 379 -17.60 3.85 5.43
N ARG A 380 -18.01 3.68 6.70
CA ARG A 380 -17.72 4.65 7.78
C ARG A 380 -16.24 4.75 8.08
N GLU A 381 -15.58 3.61 8.19
CA GLU A 381 -14.13 3.51 8.41
C GLU A 381 -13.37 4.06 7.20
N ALA A 382 -13.87 3.81 6.00
CA ALA A 382 -13.29 4.33 4.77
C ALA A 382 -13.30 5.86 4.72
N VAL A 383 -14.43 6.49 5.02
CA VAL A 383 -14.56 7.96 5.12
C VAL A 383 -13.63 8.51 6.20
N GLN A 384 -13.60 7.87 7.37
CA GLN A 384 -12.74 8.31 8.47
C GLN A 384 -11.25 8.27 8.06
N LEU A 385 -10.78 7.20 7.44
CA LEU A 385 -9.39 7.07 6.96
C LEU A 385 -9.05 8.14 5.91
N ALA A 386 -9.96 8.42 4.97
CA ALA A 386 -9.76 9.45 3.96
C ALA A 386 -9.63 10.85 4.60
N ARG A 387 -10.47 11.15 5.59
CA ARG A 387 -10.41 12.42 6.35
C ARG A 387 -9.14 12.55 7.18
N VAL A 388 -8.72 11.48 7.85
CA VAL A 388 -7.42 11.46 8.57
C VAL A 388 -6.27 11.71 7.60
N ALA A 389 -6.30 11.12 6.40
CA ALA A 389 -5.30 11.36 5.37
C ALA A 389 -5.28 12.83 4.90
N GLN A 390 -6.44 13.45 4.68
CA GLN A 390 -6.56 14.88 4.33
C GLN A 390 -6.00 15.78 5.43
N GLN A 391 -6.35 15.52 6.69
CA GLN A 391 -5.82 16.28 7.84
C GLN A 391 -4.30 16.12 7.98
N GLY A 392 -3.81 14.91 7.75
CA GLY A 392 -2.40 14.57 7.93
C GLY A 392 -1.46 15.24 6.93
N ILE A 393 -1.89 15.40 5.68
CA ILE A 393 -1.10 16.07 4.63
C ILE A 393 -1.32 17.59 4.60
N GLY A 394 -2.50 18.06 5.03
CA GLY A 394 -2.87 19.46 5.03
C GLY A 394 -3.22 20.03 3.66
N SER A 395 -3.45 21.34 3.62
CA SER A 395 -3.88 22.05 2.39
C SER A 395 -2.76 22.31 1.39
N SER A 396 -1.50 22.09 1.76
CA SER A 396 -0.33 22.29 0.88
C SER A 396 -0.06 21.13 -0.06
N ALA A 397 -0.90 20.08 -0.03
CA ALA A 397 -0.77 18.95 -0.94
C ALA A 397 -0.93 19.38 -2.40
N PRO A 398 -0.16 18.79 -3.35
CA PRO A 398 -0.36 19.02 -4.78
C PRO A 398 -1.82 18.77 -5.21
N PRO A 399 -2.37 19.52 -6.19
CA PRO A 399 -3.76 19.40 -6.60
C PRO A 399 -4.17 17.96 -6.98
N VAL A 400 -3.32 17.21 -7.67
CA VAL A 400 -3.55 15.79 -8.00
C VAL A 400 -3.72 14.93 -6.74
N VAL A 401 -2.96 15.22 -5.68
CA VAL A 401 -3.09 14.49 -4.41
C VAL A 401 -4.38 14.87 -3.70
N GLN A 402 -4.78 16.14 -3.71
CA GLN A 402 -6.07 16.58 -3.17
C GLN A 402 -7.23 15.90 -3.91
N ALA A 403 -7.17 15.84 -5.25
CA ALA A 403 -8.15 15.14 -6.06
C ALA A 403 -8.30 13.67 -5.65
N LEU A 404 -7.17 12.97 -5.52
CA LEU A 404 -7.12 11.58 -5.07
C LEU A 404 -7.76 11.39 -3.68
N LEU A 405 -7.46 12.26 -2.73
CA LEU A 405 -7.99 12.19 -1.35
C LEU A 405 -9.51 12.38 -1.33
N HIS A 406 -10.03 13.36 -2.06
CA HIS A 406 -11.47 13.61 -2.16
C HIS A 406 -12.21 12.49 -2.91
N ALA A 407 -11.63 11.94 -3.98
CA ALA A 407 -12.21 10.83 -4.71
C ALA A 407 -12.36 9.57 -3.82
N VAL A 408 -11.35 9.28 -2.98
CA VAL A 408 -11.41 8.15 -2.06
C VAL A 408 -12.44 8.38 -0.93
N GLU A 409 -12.60 9.60 -0.43
CA GLU A 409 -13.67 9.95 0.50
C GLU A 409 -15.04 9.73 -0.14
N ALA A 410 -15.22 10.17 -1.40
CA ALA A 410 -16.46 9.96 -2.15
C ALA A 410 -16.85 8.49 -2.27
N ARG A 411 -15.87 7.59 -2.49
CA ARG A 411 -16.10 6.13 -2.53
C ARG A 411 -16.70 5.59 -1.23
N GLY A 412 -16.22 6.07 -0.09
CA GLY A 412 -16.77 5.70 1.22
C GLY A 412 -18.23 6.14 1.36
N HIS A 413 -18.56 7.38 0.97
CA HIS A 413 -19.92 7.89 0.96
C HIS A 413 -20.83 7.17 -0.04
N GLY A 414 -20.30 6.79 -1.22
CA GLY A 414 -21.04 6.00 -2.22
C GLY A 414 -21.52 4.66 -1.67
N VAL A 415 -20.63 3.89 -1.00
CA VAL A 415 -20.97 2.62 -0.35
C VAL A 415 -22.00 2.80 0.77
N LEU A 416 -21.98 3.94 1.47
CA LEU A 416 -22.98 4.26 2.50
C LEU A 416 -24.34 4.72 1.93
N GLY A 417 -24.44 4.93 0.62
CA GLY A 417 -25.64 5.50 -0.01
C GLY A 417 -25.84 6.99 0.26
N GLU A 418 -24.83 7.68 0.75
CA GLU A 418 -24.87 9.10 1.13
C GLU A 418 -24.64 9.98 -0.11
N ALA A 419 -25.68 10.17 -0.94
CA ALA A 419 -25.57 10.81 -2.24
C ALA A 419 -24.99 12.24 -2.18
N ARG A 420 -25.47 13.11 -1.29
CA ARG A 420 -24.98 14.50 -1.19
C ARG A 420 -23.50 14.58 -0.76
N PRO A 421 -23.03 13.93 0.33
CA PRO A 421 -21.63 13.91 0.67
C PRO A 421 -20.76 13.33 -0.45
N CYS A 422 -21.21 12.26 -1.11
CA CYS A 422 -20.50 11.63 -2.22
C CYS A 422 -20.29 12.62 -3.37
N THR A 423 -21.36 13.25 -3.88
CA THR A 423 -21.27 14.22 -4.99
C THR A 423 -20.48 15.46 -4.63
N THR A 424 -20.54 15.92 -3.37
CA THR A 424 -19.71 17.04 -2.89
C THR A 424 -18.22 16.67 -2.93
N SER A 425 -17.86 15.46 -2.48
CA SER A 425 -16.47 15.01 -2.50
C SER A 425 -15.97 14.76 -3.94
N LEU A 426 -16.83 14.25 -4.83
CA LEU A 426 -16.51 14.10 -6.26
C LEU A 426 -16.25 15.45 -6.93
N ALA A 427 -17.10 16.46 -6.69
CA ALA A 427 -16.92 17.80 -7.24
C ALA A 427 -15.62 18.47 -6.74
N ARG A 428 -15.24 18.24 -5.49
CA ARG A 428 -13.95 18.69 -4.96
C ARG A 428 -12.77 17.97 -5.63
N ALA A 429 -12.90 16.67 -5.89
CA ALA A 429 -11.88 15.91 -6.59
C ALA A 429 -11.70 16.40 -8.04
N GLU A 430 -12.78 16.64 -8.74
CA GLU A 430 -12.79 17.18 -10.11
C GLU A 430 -12.15 18.56 -10.15
N HIS A 431 -12.62 19.50 -9.32
CA HIS A 431 -12.05 20.83 -9.24
C HIS A 431 -10.54 20.81 -8.90
N ALA A 432 -10.12 19.97 -7.97
CA ALA A 432 -8.70 19.83 -7.63
C ALA A 432 -7.88 19.32 -8.83
N LEU A 433 -8.41 18.39 -9.63
CA LEU A 433 -7.72 17.89 -10.81
C LEU A 433 -7.68 18.92 -11.94
N GLU A 434 -8.74 19.74 -12.12
CA GLU A 434 -8.82 20.82 -13.11
C GLU A 434 -7.78 21.91 -12.89
N ILE A 435 -7.48 22.24 -11.62
CA ILE A 435 -6.47 23.25 -11.29
C ILE A 435 -5.03 22.71 -11.33
N ALA A 436 -4.84 21.39 -11.46
CA ALA A 436 -3.53 20.77 -11.62
C ALA A 436 -2.87 21.24 -12.93
N ARG A 437 -1.60 21.63 -12.87
CA ARG A 437 -0.85 22.15 -14.03
C ARG A 437 0.21 21.16 -14.49
N SER A 438 0.50 21.17 -15.79
CA SER A 438 1.68 20.52 -16.33
C SER A 438 2.93 21.20 -15.75
N GLY A 439 3.65 20.48 -14.90
CA GLY A 439 4.82 21.03 -14.18
C GLY A 439 4.67 21.03 -12.66
N ASP A 440 3.48 20.78 -12.13
CA ASP A 440 3.33 20.53 -10.70
C ASP A 440 4.16 19.31 -10.28
N GLU A 441 4.84 19.42 -9.13
CA GLU A 441 5.61 18.30 -8.58
C GLU A 441 4.69 17.24 -8.00
N VAL A 442 4.27 16.29 -8.85
CA VAL A 442 3.39 15.19 -8.46
C VAL A 442 4.24 14.02 -7.91
N PRO A 443 4.02 13.59 -6.67
CA PRO A 443 4.71 12.42 -6.12
C PRO A 443 4.51 11.19 -7.02
N HIS A 444 5.55 10.35 -7.14
CA HIS A 444 5.54 9.18 -8.03
C HIS A 444 4.34 8.24 -7.77
N TRP A 445 3.93 8.09 -6.53
CA TRP A 445 2.80 7.25 -6.12
C TRP A 445 1.43 7.85 -6.46
N ALA A 446 1.32 9.14 -6.79
CA ALA A 446 0.08 9.80 -7.19
C ALA A 446 -0.05 9.99 -8.71
N ARG A 447 1.00 9.73 -9.51
CA ARG A 447 1.03 9.96 -10.96
C ARG A 447 0.00 9.15 -11.74
N TYR A 448 -0.49 8.04 -11.17
CA TYR A 448 -1.56 7.24 -11.79
C TYR A 448 -2.94 7.89 -11.70
N PHE A 449 -3.08 8.92 -10.84
CA PHE A 449 -4.35 9.60 -10.64
C PHE A 449 -4.51 10.71 -11.68
N ASP A 450 -5.12 10.35 -12.77
CA ASP A 450 -5.41 11.17 -13.94
C ASP A 450 -6.93 11.25 -14.18
N GLU A 451 -7.34 11.86 -15.27
CA GLU A 451 -8.74 11.94 -15.69
C GLU A 451 -9.38 10.54 -15.84
N ALA A 452 -8.63 9.55 -16.34
CA ALA A 452 -9.12 8.19 -16.47
C ALA A 452 -9.43 7.57 -15.11
N GLN A 453 -8.56 7.80 -14.10
CA GLN A 453 -8.79 7.32 -12.73
C GLN A 453 -9.94 8.06 -12.06
N LEU A 454 -10.03 9.37 -12.23
CA LEU A 454 -11.14 10.15 -11.67
C LEU A 454 -12.49 9.69 -12.25
N ALA A 455 -12.57 9.49 -13.58
CA ALA A 455 -13.76 8.95 -14.23
C ALA A 455 -14.14 7.56 -13.67
N ASP A 456 -13.16 6.68 -13.39
CA ASP A 456 -13.39 5.38 -12.74
C ASP A 456 -14.03 5.55 -11.34
N GLU A 457 -13.52 6.49 -10.53
CA GLU A 457 -14.07 6.75 -9.19
C GLU A 457 -15.53 7.29 -9.27
N PHE A 458 -15.83 8.17 -10.24
CA PHE A 458 -17.20 8.60 -10.52
C PHE A 458 -18.09 7.42 -10.93
N GLY A 459 -17.64 6.59 -11.87
CA GLY A 459 -18.36 5.40 -12.32
C GLY A 459 -18.76 4.48 -11.17
N HIS A 460 -17.82 4.19 -10.29
CA HIS A 460 -18.07 3.39 -9.10
C HIS A 460 -19.05 4.06 -8.12
N CYS A 461 -18.87 5.35 -7.81
CA CYS A 461 -19.73 6.07 -6.89
C CYS A 461 -21.17 6.12 -7.40
N HIS A 462 -21.38 6.47 -8.68
CA HIS A 462 -22.70 6.53 -9.29
C HIS A 462 -23.35 5.15 -9.38
N ARG A 463 -22.59 4.07 -9.64
CA ARG A 463 -23.10 2.70 -9.58
C ARG A 463 -23.61 2.35 -8.18
N ASP A 464 -22.84 2.67 -7.14
CA ASP A 464 -23.18 2.36 -5.76
C ASP A 464 -24.42 3.17 -5.30
N LEU A 465 -24.59 4.38 -5.83
CA LEU A 465 -25.78 5.23 -5.65
C LEU A 465 -26.95 4.88 -6.60
N GLN A 466 -26.84 3.82 -7.40
CA GLN A 466 -27.85 3.40 -8.40
C GLN A 466 -28.16 4.45 -9.47
N GLN A 467 -27.26 5.38 -9.71
CA GLN A 467 -27.35 6.41 -10.76
C GLN A 467 -26.73 5.87 -12.06
N TYR A 468 -27.36 4.83 -12.62
CA TYR A 468 -26.76 3.97 -13.64
C TYR A 468 -26.37 4.69 -14.93
N ARG A 469 -27.14 5.73 -15.35
CA ARG A 469 -26.79 6.49 -16.56
C ARG A 469 -25.46 7.23 -16.39
N ALA A 470 -25.27 7.93 -15.28
CA ALA A 470 -24.01 8.60 -14.96
C ALA A 470 -22.88 7.59 -14.77
N ALA A 471 -23.16 6.47 -14.09
CA ALA A 471 -22.17 5.39 -13.92
C ALA A 471 -21.66 4.86 -15.26
N ALA A 472 -22.54 4.61 -16.22
CA ALA A 472 -22.16 4.14 -17.55
C ALA A 472 -21.30 5.17 -18.29
N GLN A 473 -21.71 6.44 -18.33
CA GLN A 473 -20.95 7.51 -18.98
C GLN A 473 -19.52 7.65 -18.46
N HIS A 474 -19.36 7.67 -17.13
CA HIS A 474 -18.05 7.79 -16.51
C HIS A 474 -17.18 6.53 -16.68
N ALA A 475 -17.77 5.33 -16.61
CA ALA A 475 -17.06 4.08 -16.85
C ALA A 475 -16.58 3.99 -18.32
N GLU A 476 -17.40 4.39 -19.29
CA GLU A 476 -16.98 4.48 -20.70
C GLU A 476 -15.84 5.47 -20.90
N ARG A 477 -15.95 6.66 -20.30
CA ARG A 477 -14.89 7.67 -20.34
C ARG A 477 -13.58 7.14 -19.77
N SER A 478 -13.63 6.46 -18.62
CA SER A 478 -12.47 5.83 -18.01
C SER A 478 -11.84 4.78 -18.94
N LEU A 479 -12.63 3.88 -19.54
CA LEU A 479 -12.14 2.85 -20.45
C LEU A 479 -11.50 3.42 -21.73
N GLN A 480 -12.00 4.55 -22.23
CA GLN A 480 -11.44 5.26 -23.39
C GLN A 480 -10.06 5.86 -23.08
N LEU A 481 -9.90 6.47 -21.91
CA LEU A 481 -8.68 7.18 -21.52
C LEU A 481 -7.61 6.27 -20.95
N ARG A 482 -8.00 5.20 -20.27
CA ARG A 482 -7.07 4.38 -19.49
C ARG A 482 -6.14 3.53 -20.34
N SER A 483 -4.85 3.66 -20.12
CA SER A 483 -3.83 2.86 -20.77
C SER A 483 -4.07 1.35 -20.60
N PRO A 484 -3.81 0.53 -21.66
CA PRO A 484 -3.87 -0.94 -21.58
C PRO A 484 -2.98 -1.56 -20.49
N ALA A 485 -1.88 -0.89 -20.11
CA ALA A 485 -0.98 -1.35 -19.04
C ALA A 485 -1.69 -1.50 -17.67
N TYR A 486 -2.81 -0.81 -17.47
CA TYR A 486 -3.65 -0.96 -16.26
C TYR A 486 -4.74 -2.01 -16.49
N ALA A 487 -4.38 -3.20 -16.94
CA ALA A 487 -5.31 -4.25 -17.36
C ALA A 487 -6.33 -4.60 -16.26
N ARG A 488 -5.89 -4.76 -15.00
CA ARG A 488 -6.80 -5.05 -13.88
C ARG A 488 -7.80 -3.91 -13.62
N SER A 489 -7.36 -2.65 -13.66
CA SER A 489 -8.27 -1.51 -13.48
C SER A 489 -9.29 -1.43 -14.62
N ARG A 490 -8.89 -1.72 -15.84
CA ARG A 490 -9.81 -1.80 -17.01
C ARG A 490 -10.86 -2.87 -16.82
N LEU A 491 -10.50 -4.03 -16.25
CA LEU A 491 -11.45 -5.09 -15.92
C LEU A 491 -12.49 -4.60 -14.90
N PHE A 492 -12.06 -3.97 -13.80
CA PHE A 492 -13.00 -3.46 -12.80
C PHE A 492 -13.95 -2.41 -13.38
N CYS A 493 -13.41 -1.48 -14.17
CA CYS A 493 -14.20 -0.47 -14.84
C CYS A 493 -15.21 -1.09 -15.84
N ARG A 494 -14.83 -2.16 -16.56
CA ARG A 494 -15.72 -2.90 -17.46
C ARG A 494 -16.87 -3.56 -16.69
N VAL A 495 -16.61 -4.14 -15.51
CA VAL A 495 -17.66 -4.71 -14.65
C VAL A 495 -18.59 -3.62 -14.09
N VAL A 496 -18.05 -2.44 -13.77
CA VAL A 496 -18.88 -1.27 -13.37
C VAL A 496 -19.80 -0.87 -14.52
N LEU A 497 -19.28 -0.78 -15.74
CA LEU A 497 -20.07 -0.47 -16.94
C LEU A 497 -21.14 -1.54 -17.19
N ALA A 498 -20.79 -2.83 -17.12
CA ALA A 498 -21.73 -3.93 -17.27
C ALA A 498 -22.86 -3.85 -16.24
N SER A 499 -22.54 -3.54 -14.97
CA SER A 499 -23.52 -3.38 -13.90
C SER A 499 -24.43 -2.16 -14.13
N ALA A 500 -23.87 -1.07 -14.66
CA ALA A 500 -24.64 0.13 -15.00
C ALA A 500 -25.60 -0.12 -16.18
N ARG A 501 -25.12 -0.80 -17.24
CA ARG A 501 -25.97 -1.21 -18.39
C ARG A 501 -27.09 -2.14 -17.95
N LEU A 502 -26.81 -3.08 -17.04
CA LEU A 502 -27.83 -3.95 -16.46
C LEU A 502 -28.91 -3.13 -15.70
N GLY A 503 -28.49 -2.15 -14.91
CA GLY A 503 -29.41 -1.25 -14.19
C GLY A 503 -30.24 -0.34 -15.10
N LEU A 504 -29.80 -0.11 -16.34
CA LEU A 504 -30.57 0.59 -17.40
C LEU A 504 -31.49 -0.33 -18.18
N GLY A 505 -31.49 -1.64 -17.93
CA GLY A 505 -32.26 -2.64 -18.68
C GLY A 505 -31.60 -3.08 -19.99
N GLU A 506 -30.38 -2.69 -20.27
CA GLU A 506 -29.62 -3.02 -21.50
C GLU A 506 -28.91 -4.37 -21.34
N LEU A 507 -29.72 -5.43 -21.22
CA LEU A 507 -29.26 -6.76 -20.79
C LEU A 507 -28.23 -7.38 -21.74
N ASP A 508 -28.39 -7.25 -23.05
CA ASP A 508 -27.48 -7.79 -24.04
C ASP A 508 -26.09 -7.16 -23.95
N GLN A 509 -26.03 -5.83 -23.82
CA GLN A 509 -24.76 -5.09 -23.65
C GLN A 509 -24.10 -5.44 -22.31
N ALA A 510 -24.89 -5.53 -21.23
CA ALA A 510 -24.39 -5.92 -19.92
C ALA A 510 -23.74 -7.30 -19.95
N CYS A 511 -24.39 -8.29 -20.58
CA CYS A 511 -23.87 -9.64 -20.72
C CYS A 511 -22.61 -9.70 -21.62
N ALA A 512 -22.57 -8.91 -22.69
CA ALA A 512 -21.38 -8.84 -23.55
C ALA A 512 -20.15 -8.31 -22.78
N LEU A 513 -20.30 -7.17 -22.08
CA LEU A 513 -19.24 -6.59 -21.26
C LEU A 513 -18.83 -7.50 -20.10
N GLY A 514 -19.79 -8.16 -19.47
CA GLY A 514 -19.51 -9.13 -18.40
C GLY A 514 -18.69 -10.32 -18.89
N ALA A 515 -18.98 -10.85 -20.07
CA ALA A 515 -18.23 -11.95 -20.68
C ALA A 515 -16.80 -11.56 -21.05
N GLU A 516 -16.59 -10.33 -21.57
CA GLU A 516 -15.25 -9.78 -21.80
C GLU A 516 -14.47 -9.64 -20.49
N ALA A 517 -15.12 -9.19 -19.41
CA ALA A 517 -14.49 -9.08 -18.11
C ALA A 517 -14.14 -10.46 -17.53
N ALA A 518 -15.01 -11.46 -17.69
CA ALA A 518 -14.77 -12.85 -17.28
C ALA A 518 -13.57 -13.46 -18.04
N GLN A 519 -13.51 -13.29 -19.36
CA GLN A 519 -12.37 -13.72 -20.18
C GLN A 519 -11.07 -13.07 -19.67
N GLN A 520 -11.04 -11.77 -19.46
CA GLN A 520 -9.86 -11.06 -18.96
C GLN A 520 -9.45 -11.51 -17.55
N ALA A 521 -10.41 -11.90 -16.70
CA ALA A 521 -10.12 -12.38 -15.35
C ALA A 521 -9.33 -13.69 -15.35
N THR A 522 -9.48 -14.56 -16.37
CA THR A 522 -8.72 -15.81 -16.50
C THR A 522 -7.23 -15.58 -16.78
N GLU A 523 -6.88 -14.42 -17.34
CA GLU A 523 -5.51 -14.04 -17.67
C GLU A 523 -4.76 -13.44 -16.47
N MET A 524 -5.43 -13.27 -15.34
CA MET A 524 -4.89 -12.57 -14.16
C MET A 524 -4.86 -13.46 -12.91
N ARG A 525 -3.85 -13.26 -12.08
CA ARG A 525 -3.78 -13.84 -10.74
C ARG A 525 -4.32 -12.83 -9.70
N SER A 526 -5.63 -12.55 -9.79
CA SER A 526 -6.35 -11.62 -8.94
C SER A 526 -7.66 -12.23 -8.46
N VAL A 527 -7.77 -12.52 -7.17
CA VAL A 527 -9.03 -13.00 -6.58
C VAL A 527 -10.09 -11.90 -6.66
N ARG A 528 -9.70 -10.64 -6.48
CA ARG A 528 -10.63 -9.51 -6.62
C ARG A 528 -11.24 -9.43 -8.03
N ALA A 529 -10.45 -9.67 -9.08
CA ALA A 529 -10.98 -9.69 -10.44
C ALA A 529 -12.07 -10.75 -10.58
N THR A 530 -11.81 -11.96 -10.09
CA THR A 530 -12.80 -13.05 -10.06
C THR A 530 -14.04 -12.68 -9.24
N GLU A 531 -13.87 -12.02 -8.09
CA GLU A 531 -14.98 -11.60 -7.23
C GLU A 531 -15.84 -10.49 -7.86
N TYR A 532 -15.25 -9.56 -8.62
CA TYR A 532 -15.99 -8.57 -9.39
C TYR A 532 -16.87 -9.24 -10.46
N VAL A 533 -16.34 -10.23 -11.19
CA VAL A 533 -17.12 -11.00 -12.16
C VAL A 533 -18.25 -11.76 -11.47
N ARG A 534 -17.99 -12.43 -10.36
CA ARG A 534 -19.00 -13.15 -9.58
C ARG A 534 -20.08 -12.22 -9.00
N ASP A 535 -19.71 -10.99 -8.61
CA ASP A 535 -20.70 -10.00 -8.17
C ASP A 535 -21.64 -9.63 -9.32
N PHE A 536 -21.12 -9.43 -10.52
CA PHE A 536 -21.92 -9.20 -11.71
C PHE A 536 -22.83 -10.40 -12.01
N GLU A 537 -22.35 -11.62 -11.93
CA GLU A 537 -23.15 -12.85 -12.12
C GLU A 537 -24.32 -12.93 -11.13
N ARG A 538 -24.11 -12.60 -9.86
CA ARG A 538 -25.20 -12.55 -8.88
C ARG A 538 -26.28 -11.53 -9.26
N ARG A 539 -25.91 -10.41 -9.87
CA ARG A 539 -26.85 -9.39 -10.37
C ARG A 539 -27.65 -9.84 -11.57
N LEU A 540 -27.16 -10.83 -12.35
CA LEU A 540 -27.89 -11.44 -13.46
C LEU A 540 -28.95 -12.48 -13.01
N GLU A 541 -28.94 -12.92 -11.75
CA GLU A 541 -29.85 -13.98 -11.29
C GLU A 541 -31.34 -13.70 -11.52
N PRO A 542 -31.86 -12.46 -11.34
CA PRO A 542 -33.26 -12.15 -11.67
C PRO A 542 -33.62 -12.34 -13.15
N TYR A 543 -32.61 -12.36 -14.04
CA TYR A 543 -32.76 -12.45 -15.50
C TYR A 543 -32.30 -13.80 -16.06
N ARG A 544 -32.17 -14.82 -15.21
CA ARG A 544 -31.56 -16.12 -15.55
C ARG A 544 -32.19 -16.81 -16.78
N ASP A 545 -33.49 -16.55 -17.03
CA ASP A 545 -34.24 -17.15 -18.11
C ASP A 545 -34.15 -16.37 -19.44
N ALA A 546 -33.47 -15.23 -19.45
CA ALA A 546 -33.24 -14.47 -20.67
C ALA A 546 -32.16 -15.12 -21.55
N ALA A 547 -32.34 -15.05 -22.86
CA ALA A 547 -31.39 -15.62 -23.83
C ALA A 547 -29.98 -15.04 -23.69
N ALA A 548 -29.86 -13.73 -23.45
CA ALA A 548 -28.59 -13.04 -23.24
C ALA A 548 -27.82 -13.61 -22.03
N VAL A 549 -28.52 -13.89 -20.90
CA VAL A 549 -27.90 -14.45 -19.70
C VAL A 549 -27.48 -15.89 -19.90
N ARG A 550 -28.29 -16.70 -20.58
CA ARG A 550 -27.88 -18.06 -20.93
C ARG A 550 -26.61 -18.05 -21.81
N GLY A 551 -26.61 -17.22 -22.85
CA GLY A 551 -25.42 -17.08 -23.71
C GLY A 551 -24.19 -16.50 -23.00
N TYR A 552 -24.36 -15.68 -21.98
CA TYR A 552 -23.28 -15.25 -21.07
C TYR A 552 -22.73 -16.44 -20.29
N ARG A 553 -23.59 -17.22 -19.62
CA ARG A 553 -23.21 -18.38 -18.82
C ARG A 553 -22.51 -19.45 -19.65
N ASP A 554 -23.00 -19.71 -20.87
CA ASP A 554 -22.36 -20.65 -21.80
C ASP A 554 -20.94 -20.19 -22.15
N ARG A 555 -20.75 -18.90 -22.44
CA ARG A 555 -19.41 -18.34 -22.73
C ARG A 555 -18.48 -18.42 -21.54
N VAL A 556 -18.95 -18.07 -20.34
CA VAL A 556 -18.13 -18.14 -19.12
C VAL A 556 -17.79 -19.58 -18.75
N ALA A 557 -18.73 -20.52 -18.90
CA ALA A 557 -18.47 -21.94 -18.69
C ALA A 557 -17.41 -22.51 -19.65
N ALA A 558 -17.31 -21.97 -20.85
CA ALA A 558 -16.29 -22.39 -21.83
C ALA A 558 -14.87 -21.86 -21.52
N LEU A 559 -14.72 -20.98 -20.52
CA LEU A 559 -13.41 -20.44 -20.10
C LEU A 559 -12.68 -21.36 -19.09
N GLY A 560 -13.32 -22.41 -18.59
CA GLY A 560 -12.77 -23.35 -17.64
C GLY A 560 -13.44 -23.28 -16.30
#